data_88a1ccd34968657b4ba407845e76b92b
#
_entry.id   88a1ccd34968657b4ba407845e76b92b
#
_cell.length_a   1.000
_cell.length_b   1.000
_cell.length_c   1.000
_cell.angle_alpha   90.00
_cell.angle_beta   90.00
_cell.angle_gamma   90.00
#
_symmetry.space_group_name_H-M   'P 1'
#
loop_
_entity.id
_entity.type
_entity.pdbx_description
1 polymer ?
#
loop_
_entity_poly.entity_id
_entity_poly.type
_entity_poly.pdbx_seq_one_letter_code
_entity_poly.pdbx_strand_id
1 'polypeptide(L)'
;MHFCRIFSLLQIFILHIVSPTIYILFNVFIVSNSNKLEISTVEEDIFQLEENSENGSDTDSDEETAAATDESQLTPIAGVKAIVWVDQILKLLRDINGTVCKHSFCTGELQYTTKFCGSALVIKWKCGEKYHPSGTWCSQPKLRGMYAGNLQLAAGIVVSGNSFTKTGQLFKSMNLKCISKDTFFRVQKLYVAPAVEEMWEKMQETLFSSLKDKEVVVSGDARNDSPGHSAQYCTYTMMEESGGKVLHMEIVDVREAAGKSPNMEKIGFTRSMDFLMERINVKEVVTDGHIQIAALMRNCSKYEGIIHQNDVWPGSKSLTKMLTKAAKAKENKAILEWMPAIRKHFWFSSSSCDGDEKKLKASLLGILHHVVNEHEWALGAYGFPGKCAHEEIDEGEHDKAWLTKGSAAHKTLGRLLTGKRFMKKLAYYRNFRHTGNLESFHNHLLMYAPKQHSYGYVGFATRSKLAAIDSNYHADREQAVTKDGHLRYRCKYSKRTRNFHAEPLREAKSYGYIADLMRSIAALASD
;
A
#
# COMPACT_ATOMS: atom_id res chain seq x y z
N MET A 1 19.96 -11.77 -49.49
CA MET A 1 19.85 -12.92 -48.58
C MET A 1 19.97 -12.48 -47.14
N HIS A 2 19.06 -11.63 -46.64
CA HIS A 2 19.02 -11.21 -45.22
C HIS A 2 17.59 -10.89 -44.76
N PHE A 3 16.58 -11.60 -45.29
CA PHE A 3 15.16 -11.37 -44.94
C PHE A 3 14.43 -12.61 -44.38
N CYS A 4 15.13 -13.74 -44.14
CA CYS A 4 14.50 -15.00 -43.73
C CYS A 4 14.80 -15.48 -42.30
N ARG A 5 15.32 -14.63 -41.39
CA ARG A 5 15.64 -15.05 -40.00
C ARG A 5 14.80 -14.38 -38.90
N ILE A 6 13.85 -13.51 -39.25
CA ILE A 6 13.01 -12.80 -38.24
C ILE A 6 11.66 -13.49 -38.01
N PHE A 7 11.23 -14.40 -38.90
CA PHE A 7 9.93 -15.09 -38.75
C PHE A 7 9.94 -16.38 -37.92
N SER A 8 11.10 -16.87 -37.50
CA SER A 8 11.22 -18.13 -36.76
C SER A 8 11.20 -17.98 -35.23
N LEU A 9 11.14 -16.75 -34.70
CA LEU A 9 11.08 -16.47 -33.25
C LEU A 9 9.70 -16.04 -32.74
N LEU A 10 8.71 -15.90 -33.64
CA LEU A 10 7.34 -15.53 -33.28
C LEU A 10 6.39 -16.73 -33.12
N GLN A 11 6.83 -17.94 -33.42
CA GLN A 11 5.99 -19.16 -33.37
C GLN A 11 6.18 -20.02 -32.10
N ILE A 12 7.10 -19.67 -31.20
CA ILE A 12 7.37 -20.44 -29.97
C ILE A 12 6.67 -19.83 -28.72
N PHE A 13 5.99 -18.69 -28.87
CA PHE A 13 5.36 -18.01 -27.72
C PHE A 13 3.84 -18.18 -27.60
N ILE A 14 3.20 -19.05 -28.38
CA ILE A 14 1.72 -19.21 -28.37
C ILE A 14 1.23 -20.51 -27.70
N LEU A 15 2.10 -21.38 -27.17
CA LEU A 15 1.68 -22.72 -26.72
C LEU A 15 1.88 -23.01 -25.21
N HIS A 16 2.00 -22.00 -24.34
CA HIS A 16 1.98 -22.24 -22.88
C HIS A 16 1.25 -21.12 -22.15
N ILE A 17 -0.07 -21.01 -22.34
CA ILE A 17 -0.95 -20.29 -21.41
C ILE A 17 -2.22 -21.11 -21.22
N VAL A 18 -2.17 -22.05 -20.27
CA VAL A 18 -3.34 -22.57 -19.58
C VAL A 18 -2.92 -22.80 -18.12
N SER A 19 -3.14 -21.84 -17.27
CA SER A 19 -3.29 -21.97 -15.82
C SER A 19 -3.85 -20.67 -15.22
N PRO A 20 -4.70 -20.72 -14.18
CA PRO A 20 -5.66 -19.67 -13.85
C PRO A 20 -5.08 -18.64 -12.88
N THR A 21 -4.43 -17.61 -13.37
CA THR A 21 -4.29 -16.32 -12.67
C THR A 21 -3.92 -15.26 -13.69
N ILE A 22 -4.90 -14.50 -14.14
CA ILE A 22 -4.69 -13.44 -15.13
C ILE A 22 -4.13 -12.21 -14.42
N TYR A 23 -2.82 -12.01 -14.46
CA TYR A 23 -2.18 -10.71 -14.35
C TYR A 23 -1.64 -10.33 -15.72
N ILE A 24 -2.25 -9.32 -16.32
CA ILE A 24 -1.81 -8.81 -17.64
C ILE A 24 -0.80 -7.69 -17.39
N LEU A 25 0.46 -7.97 -17.69
CA LEU A 25 1.51 -6.98 -17.87
C LEU A 25 1.41 -6.41 -19.29
N PHE A 26 1.13 -5.11 -19.42
CA PHE A 26 1.37 -4.37 -20.65
C PHE A 26 2.64 -3.54 -20.49
N ASN A 27 3.73 -4.01 -21.06
CA ASN A 27 4.86 -3.16 -21.39
C ASN A 27 4.61 -2.50 -22.74
N VAL A 28 4.45 -1.19 -22.74
CA VAL A 28 4.38 -0.38 -23.96
C VAL A 28 5.80 -0.08 -24.39
N PHE A 29 6.23 -0.59 -25.54
CA PHE A 29 7.44 -0.14 -26.19
C PHE A 29 7.21 1.24 -26.81
N ILE A 30 7.91 2.25 -26.29
CA ILE A 30 8.08 3.52 -26.99
C ILE A 30 9.47 3.49 -27.61
N VAL A 31 9.50 3.47 -28.93
CA VAL A 31 10.71 3.75 -29.72
C VAL A 31 10.82 5.25 -29.81
N SER A 32 11.86 5.85 -29.25
CA SER A 32 12.25 7.22 -29.55
C SER A 32 13.69 7.28 -30.00
N ASN A 33 13.89 7.94 -31.13
CA ASN A 33 15.18 8.27 -31.70
C ASN A 33 15.94 9.31 -30.85
N SER A 34 17.21 8.99 -30.68
CA SER A 34 18.40 9.85 -30.54
C SER A 34 18.25 11.30 -30.04
N ASN A 35 18.82 11.60 -28.85
CA ASN A 35 20.00 12.48 -28.74
C ASN A 35 20.49 12.54 -27.28
N LYS A 36 21.82 12.59 -27.17
CA LYS A 36 22.64 12.65 -25.95
C LYS A 36 22.11 13.55 -24.83
N LEU A 37 22.06 13.02 -23.63
CA LEU A 37 22.22 13.78 -22.39
C LEU A 37 22.84 12.90 -21.31
N GLU A 38 23.80 13.47 -20.61
CA GLU A 38 24.64 12.86 -19.61
C GLU A 38 23.85 12.25 -18.45
N ILE A 39 24.17 10.99 -18.12
CA ILE A 39 23.57 10.24 -17.03
C ILE A 39 24.27 10.64 -15.74
N SER A 40 23.59 11.42 -14.90
CA SER A 40 23.89 11.45 -13.47
C SER A 40 23.17 10.27 -12.84
N THR A 41 23.94 9.31 -12.35
CA THR A 41 23.45 8.13 -11.64
C THR A 41 22.77 8.54 -10.34
N VAL A 42 21.44 8.56 -10.36
CA VAL A 42 20.61 8.45 -9.17
C VAL A 42 20.30 6.98 -9.02
N GLU A 43 20.87 6.34 -8.00
CA GLU A 43 20.44 5.02 -7.57
C GLU A 43 19.01 5.14 -7.02
N GLU A 44 18.04 4.85 -7.86
CA GLU A 44 16.68 4.57 -7.45
C GLU A 44 16.63 3.14 -6.93
N ASP A 45 16.39 3.00 -5.62
CA ASP A 45 15.97 1.73 -5.02
C ASP A 45 14.60 1.35 -5.58
N ILE A 46 14.59 0.62 -6.69
CA ILE A 46 13.38 0.02 -7.24
C ILE A 46 13.01 -1.16 -6.35
N PHE A 47 11.98 -0.98 -5.54
CA PHE A 47 11.28 -2.09 -4.90
C PHE A 47 10.55 -2.88 -5.99
N GLN A 48 11.16 -3.96 -6.45
CA GLN A 48 10.49 -4.93 -7.31
C GLN A 48 9.47 -5.70 -6.47
N LEU A 49 8.21 -5.59 -6.86
CA LEU A 49 7.18 -6.58 -6.50
C LEU A 49 7.59 -7.90 -7.15
N GLU A 50 8.15 -8.81 -6.37
CA GLU A 50 8.42 -10.17 -6.85
C GLU A 50 7.11 -10.93 -6.97
N GLU A 51 6.81 -11.33 -8.19
CA GLU A 51 5.79 -12.34 -8.49
C GLU A 51 6.15 -13.64 -7.80
N ASN A 52 5.22 -14.20 -7.03
CA ASN A 52 5.31 -15.54 -6.52
C ASN A 52 5.15 -16.53 -7.69
N SER A 53 6.23 -17.04 -8.22
CA SER A 53 6.21 -18.25 -9.02
C SER A 53 6.14 -19.46 -8.07
N GLU A 54 4.95 -19.93 -7.79
CA GLU A 54 4.75 -21.23 -7.17
C GLU A 54 4.93 -22.31 -8.26
N ASN A 55 6.10 -22.94 -8.27
CA ASN A 55 6.27 -24.26 -8.83
C ASN A 55 6.02 -25.29 -7.71
N GLY A 56 4.83 -25.76 -7.64
CA GLY A 56 4.41 -26.89 -6.84
C GLY A 56 3.34 -27.64 -7.61
N SER A 57 3.75 -28.67 -8.35
CA SER A 57 2.84 -29.65 -8.93
C SER A 57 2.24 -30.48 -7.81
N ASP A 58 0.99 -30.18 -7.45
CA ASP A 58 0.09 -31.16 -6.86
C ASP A 58 -1.25 -31.00 -7.56
N THR A 59 -1.50 -31.92 -8.49
CA THR A 59 -2.80 -32.20 -9.09
C THR A 59 -3.63 -32.93 -8.05
N ASP A 60 -4.43 -32.23 -7.28
CA ASP A 60 -5.64 -32.76 -6.69
C ASP A 60 -6.83 -32.06 -7.35
N SER A 61 -7.46 -32.82 -8.22
CA SER A 61 -8.76 -32.50 -8.80
C SER A 61 -9.84 -32.74 -7.72
N ASP A 62 -10.08 -31.75 -6.88
CA ASP A 62 -11.30 -31.69 -6.11
C ASP A 62 -12.40 -31.13 -7.01
N GLU A 63 -13.18 -32.04 -7.62
CA GLU A 63 -14.53 -31.74 -8.06
C GLU A 63 -15.34 -31.35 -6.81
N GLU A 64 -15.45 -30.06 -6.51
CA GLU A 64 -16.47 -29.55 -5.61
C GLU A 64 -17.83 -29.83 -6.23
N THR A 65 -18.42 -30.97 -5.86
CA THR A 65 -19.85 -31.19 -5.98
C THR A 65 -20.52 -30.13 -5.11
N ALA A 66 -21.11 -29.13 -5.77
CA ALA A 66 -21.92 -28.12 -5.11
C ALA A 66 -23.05 -28.79 -4.36
N ALA A 67 -22.92 -28.96 -3.04
CA ALA A 67 -23.99 -29.33 -2.17
C ALA A 67 -25.12 -28.33 -2.33
N ALA A 68 -26.34 -28.81 -2.57
CA ALA A 68 -27.55 -27.99 -2.63
C ALA A 68 -27.72 -27.26 -1.30
N THR A 69 -27.33 -25.99 -1.26
CA THR A 69 -27.55 -25.09 -0.13
C THR A 69 -29.02 -24.63 -0.17
N ASP A 70 -29.63 -24.66 1.00
CA ASP A 70 -30.98 -24.21 1.30
C ASP A 70 -31.26 -22.83 0.63
N GLU A 71 -32.17 -22.78 -0.31
CA GLU A 71 -32.49 -21.60 -1.14
C GLU A 71 -33.06 -20.41 -0.35
N SER A 72 -33.38 -20.59 0.94
CA SER A 72 -34.07 -19.58 1.75
C SER A 72 -33.18 -18.45 2.28
N GLN A 73 -31.86 -18.49 2.11
CA GLN A 73 -30.90 -17.48 2.64
C GLN A 73 -29.95 -16.86 1.61
N LEU A 74 -30.07 -17.18 0.33
CA LEU A 74 -29.23 -16.59 -0.71
C LEU A 74 -29.68 -15.18 -1.03
N THR A 75 -28.94 -14.18 -0.51
CA THR A 75 -29.09 -12.81 -1.02
C THR A 75 -28.87 -12.83 -2.54
N PRO A 76 -29.57 -11.99 -3.34
CA PRO A 76 -29.43 -11.94 -4.81
C PRO A 76 -27.99 -11.76 -5.31
N ILE A 77 -27.07 -11.45 -4.40
CA ILE A 77 -25.64 -11.21 -4.65
C ILE A 77 -24.79 -12.46 -4.52
N ALA A 78 -25.19 -13.47 -3.73
CA ALA A 78 -24.38 -14.64 -3.39
C ALA A 78 -24.26 -15.68 -4.52
N GLY A 79 -25.19 -15.69 -5.49
CA GLY A 79 -25.18 -16.70 -6.56
C GLY A 79 -23.97 -16.65 -7.47
N VAL A 80 -23.50 -17.81 -7.93
CA VAL A 80 -22.42 -17.94 -8.93
C VAL A 80 -22.85 -17.30 -10.24
N LYS A 81 -21.90 -16.64 -10.93
CA LYS A 81 -22.14 -15.96 -12.21
C LYS A 81 -21.23 -16.55 -13.27
N ALA A 82 -21.76 -16.61 -14.50
CA ALA A 82 -21.03 -17.07 -15.67
C ALA A 82 -21.13 -16.04 -16.81
N ILE A 83 -20.14 -16.05 -17.68
CA ILE A 83 -20.16 -15.31 -18.94
C ILE A 83 -20.79 -16.22 -19.99
N VAL A 84 -21.86 -15.74 -20.66
CA VAL A 84 -22.57 -16.47 -21.69
C VAL A 84 -22.75 -15.63 -22.96
N TRP A 85 -22.73 -16.30 -24.12
CA TRP A 85 -23.06 -15.68 -25.39
C TRP A 85 -24.55 -15.49 -25.53
N VAL A 86 -24.98 -14.30 -25.97
CA VAL A 86 -26.39 -13.93 -26.13
C VAL A 86 -27.12 -14.90 -27.06
N ASP A 87 -26.47 -15.33 -28.14
CA ASP A 87 -27.05 -16.24 -29.13
C ASP A 87 -27.36 -17.62 -28.53
N GLN A 88 -26.53 -18.10 -27.59
CA GLN A 88 -26.77 -19.37 -26.88
C GLN A 88 -27.98 -19.26 -25.95
N ILE A 89 -28.15 -18.12 -25.26
CA ILE A 89 -29.33 -17.86 -24.44
C ILE A 89 -30.60 -17.76 -25.32
N LEU A 90 -30.51 -17.09 -26.46
CA LEU A 90 -31.64 -16.99 -27.41
C LEU A 90 -32.01 -18.37 -27.95
N LYS A 91 -31.01 -19.22 -28.26
CA LYS A 91 -31.26 -20.61 -28.66
C LYS A 91 -31.97 -21.39 -27.58
N LEU A 92 -31.46 -21.37 -26.34
CA LEU A 92 -32.09 -22.00 -25.18
C LEU A 92 -33.55 -21.56 -24.98
N LEU A 93 -33.81 -20.23 -25.08
CA LEU A 93 -35.17 -19.69 -24.95
C LEU A 93 -36.11 -20.17 -26.07
N ARG A 94 -35.61 -20.31 -27.29
CA ARG A 94 -36.39 -20.86 -28.42
C ARG A 94 -36.67 -22.35 -28.21
N ASP A 95 -35.70 -23.11 -27.69
CA ASP A 95 -35.88 -24.53 -27.40
C ASP A 95 -36.93 -24.73 -26.29
N ILE A 96 -36.96 -23.87 -25.25
CA ILE A 96 -37.91 -23.94 -24.14
C ILE A 96 -39.32 -23.41 -24.54
N ASN A 97 -39.37 -22.27 -25.14
CA ASN A 97 -40.63 -21.58 -25.47
C ASN A 97 -41.27 -22.01 -26.80
N GLY A 98 -40.48 -22.63 -27.67
CA GLY A 98 -40.83 -22.87 -29.07
C GLY A 98 -40.63 -21.63 -29.94
N THR A 99 -40.87 -21.80 -31.24
CA THR A 99 -40.83 -20.73 -32.25
C THR A 99 -42.18 -20.16 -32.56
N VAL A 100 -43.26 -20.85 -32.20
CA VAL A 100 -44.66 -20.50 -32.49
C VAL A 100 -45.38 -20.13 -31.21
N CYS A 101 -46.35 -19.23 -31.31
CA CYS A 101 -47.19 -18.82 -30.20
C CYS A 101 -47.97 -20.00 -29.60
N LYS A 102 -47.97 -20.13 -28.27
CA LYS A 102 -48.70 -21.20 -27.54
C LYS A 102 -50.17 -20.88 -27.31
N HIS A 103 -50.68 -19.74 -27.81
CA HIS A 103 -52.09 -19.43 -27.66
C HIS A 103 -52.93 -20.30 -28.60
N SER A 104 -54.08 -20.77 -28.12
CA SER A 104 -54.98 -21.67 -28.86
C SER A 104 -55.28 -21.12 -30.26
N PHE A 105 -55.09 -21.95 -31.27
CA PHE A 105 -55.33 -21.64 -32.68
C PHE A 105 -54.41 -20.54 -33.29
N CYS A 106 -53.33 -20.12 -32.60
CA CYS A 106 -52.39 -19.17 -33.15
C CYS A 106 -51.19 -19.86 -33.81
N THR A 107 -50.92 -19.49 -35.06
CA THR A 107 -49.72 -19.95 -35.84
C THR A 107 -48.67 -18.88 -35.94
N GLY A 108 -48.82 -17.75 -35.23
CA GLY A 108 -47.92 -16.61 -35.29
C GLY A 108 -46.54 -16.95 -34.69
N GLU A 109 -45.49 -16.50 -35.35
CA GLU A 109 -44.11 -16.70 -34.86
C GLU A 109 -43.80 -15.81 -33.65
N LEU A 110 -43.01 -16.33 -32.71
CA LEU A 110 -42.49 -15.57 -31.58
C LEU A 110 -41.28 -14.72 -32.01
N GLN A 111 -41.42 -13.41 -31.85
CA GLN A 111 -40.37 -12.43 -32.09
C GLN A 111 -39.61 -12.12 -30.81
N TYR A 112 -38.27 -12.37 -30.80
CA TYR A 112 -37.41 -12.11 -29.68
C TYR A 112 -36.65 -10.80 -29.87
N THR A 113 -36.65 -9.94 -28.86
CA THR A 113 -35.87 -8.68 -28.82
C THR A 113 -34.97 -8.65 -27.59
N THR A 114 -33.76 -8.14 -27.77
CA THR A 114 -32.78 -8.01 -26.70
C THR A 114 -32.51 -6.56 -26.38
N LYS A 115 -32.32 -6.27 -25.09
CA LYS A 115 -31.93 -4.94 -24.62
C LYS A 115 -30.92 -5.11 -23.48
N PHE A 116 -29.87 -4.29 -23.48
CA PHE A 116 -28.94 -4.21 -22.35
C PHE A 116 -29.27 -3.01 -21.46
N CYS A 117 -29.23 -3.25 -20.13
CA CYS A 117 -29.34 -2.22 -19.10
C CYS A 117 -28.08 -2.29 -18.20
N GLY A 118 -27.02 -1.59 -18.61
CA GLY A 118 -25.69 -1.81 -18.06
C GLY A 118 -25.17 -3.20 -18.45
N SER A 119 -24.84 -4.04 -17.48
CA SER A 119 -24.43 -5.43 -17.69
C SER A 119 -25.61 -6.42 -17.77
N ALA A 120 -26.83 -5.97 -17.46
CA ALA A 120 -28.02 -6.83 -17.50
C ALA A 120 -28.56 -7.01 -18.91
N LEU A 121 -28.78 -8.26 -19.31
CA LEU A 121 -29.47 -8.62 -20.55
C LEU A 121 -30.97 -8.81 -20.24
N VAL A 122 -31.82 -8.09 -20.95
CA VAL A 122 -33.28 -8.23 -20.92
C VAL A 122 -33.74 -8.76 -22.28
N ILE A 123 -34.42 -9.89 -22.27
CA ILE A 123 -35.00 -10.52 -23.46
C ILE A 123 -36.51 -10.43 -23.35
N LYS A 124 -37.13 -9.91 -24.37
CA LYS A 124 -38.57 -9.89 -24.51
C LYS A 124 -38.99 -10.69 -25.73
N TRP A 125 -40.09 -11.41 -25.60
CA TRP A 125 -40.69 -12.10 -26.72
C TRP A 125 -42.18 -11.76 -26.79
N LYS A 126 -42.67 -11.67 -27.99
CA LYS A 126 -44.06 -11.40 -28.31
C LYS A 126 -44.49 -12.18 -29.55
N CYS A 127 -45.75 -12.56 -29.61
CA CYS A 127 -46.32 -13.05 -30.84
C CYS A 127 -46.46 -11.92 -31.89
N GLY A 128 -46.36 -12.28 -33.16
CA GLY A 128 -46.63 -11.35 -34.27
C GLY A 128 -48.05 -10.80 -34.22
N GLU A 129 -49.01 -11.55 -33.68
CA GLU A 129 -50.40 -11.10 -33.47
C GLU A 129 -50.52 -10.19 -32.23
N LYS A 130 -51.16 -9.02 -32.39
CA LYS A 130 -51.10 -7.89 -31.43
C LYS A 130 -51.64 -8.19 -30.02
N TYR A 131 -52.52 -9.14 -29.85
CA TYR A 131 -53.26 -9.35 -28.60
C TYR A 131 -52.80 -10.58 -27.77
N HIS A 132 -51.74 -11.26 -28.18
CA HIS A 132 -51.27 -12.43 -27.47
C HIS A 132 -50.29 -12.06 -26.36
N PRO A 133 -50.21 -12.90 -25.29
CA PRO A 133 -49.31 -12.65 -24.18
C PRO A 133 -47.86 -12.51 -24.64
N SER A 134 -47.16 -11.51 -24.07
CA SER A 134 -45.72 -11.32 -24.22
C SER A 134 -45.01 -11.78 -22.96
N GLY A 135 -43.78 -12.24 -23.11
CA GLY A 135 -42.92 -12.58 -21.97
C GLY A 135 -41.67 -11.73 -21.88
N THR A 136 -41.10 -11.69 -20.71
CA THR A 136 -39.82 -11.01 -20.45
C THR A 136 -38.97 -11.85 -19.53
N TRP A 137 -37.71 -11.97 -19.86
CA TRP A 137 -36.69 -12.60 -19.01
C TRP A 137 -35.55 -11.61 -18.79
N CYS A 138 -34.93 -11.69 -17.63
CA CYS A 138 -33.78 -10.86 -17.27
C CYS A 138 -32.66 -11.74 -16.72
N SER A 139 -31.42 -11.46 -17.14
CA SER A 139 -30.24 -12.20 -16.71
C SER A 139 -29.81 -11.91 -15.27
N GLN A 140 -30.43 -10.95 -14.60
CA GLN A 140 -30.05 -10.53 -13.26
C GLN A 140 -31.30 -10.25 -12.41
N PRO A 141 -31.29 -10.62 -11.12
CA PRO A 141 -32.32 -10.19 -10.18
C PRO A 141 -32.24 -8.67 -9.97
N LYS A 142 -33.29 -8.11 -9.41
CA LYS A 142 -33.37 -6.69 -9.08
C LYS A 142 -33.42 -6.45 -7.57
N LEU A 143 -32.71 -5.45 -7.12
CA LEU A 143 -32.78 -4.86 -5.79
C LEU A 143 -33.41 -3.47 -5.94
N ARG A 144 -34.63 -3.25 -5.44
CA ARG A 144 -35.38 -1.99 -5.61
C ARG A 144 -35.30 -1.37 -7.01
N GLY A 145 -35.51 -2.18 -8.04
CA GLY A 145 -35.47 -1.74 -9.44
C GLY A 145 -34.07 -1.66 -10.07
N MET A 146 -32.99 -1.73 -9.30
CA MET A 146 -31.63 -1.78 -9.79
C MET A 146 -31.23 -3.24 -10.07
N TYR A 147 -30.55 -3.49 -11.18
CA TYR A 147 -30.01 -4.81 -11.49
C TYR A 147 -28.82 -5.17 -10.57
N ALA A 148 -28.92 -6.29 -9.86
CA ALA A 148 -27.95 -6.70 -8.86
C ALA A 148 -26.52 -6.82 -9.40
N GLY A 149 -26.36 -7.31 -10.63
CA GLY A 149 -25.04 -7.40 -11.27
C GLY A 149 -24.42 -6.03 -11.58
N ASN A 150 -25.23 -4.98 -11.84
CA ASN A 150 -24.73 -3.62 -12.02
C ASN A 150 -24.16 -3.05 -10.70
N LEU A 151 -24.86 -3.32 -9.58
CA LEU A 151 -24.39 -2.96 -8.25
C LEU A 151 -23.06 -3.68 -7.93
N GLN A 152 -23.05 -5.00 -8.13
CA GLN A 152 -21.87 -5.82 -7.85
C GLN A 152 -20.66 -5.46 -8.71
N LEU A 153 -20.87 -5.17 -10.00
CA LEU A 153 -19.79 -4.76 -10.89
C LEU A 153 -19.16 -3.44 -10.42
N ALA A 154 -19.98 -2.46 -10.08
CA ALA A 154 -19.49 -1.18 -9.56
C ALA A 154 -18.75 -1.36 -8.23
N ALA A 155 -19.32 -2.11 -7.30
CA ALA A 155 -18.72 -2.42 -6.01
C ALA A 155 -17.41 -3.21 -6.18
N GLY A 156 -17.41 -4.27 -6.99
CA GLY A 156 -16.24 -5.10 -7.26
C GLY A 156 -15.06 -4.32 -7.83
N ILE A 157 -15.31 -3.36 -8.75
CA ILE A 157 -14.25 -2.48 -9.28
C ILE A 157 -13.58 -1.66 -8.17
N VAL A 158 -14.35 -1.14 -7.20
CA VAL A 158 -13.80 -0.32 -6.10
C VAL A 158 -13.09 -1.20 -5.09
N VAL A 159 -13.75 -2.27 -4.63
CA VAL A 159 -13.26 -3.15 -3.56
C VAL A 159 -11.98 -3.91 -3.97
N SER A 160 -11.86 -4.25 -5.25
CA SER A 160 -10.64 -4.88 -5.79
C SER A 160 -9.52 -3.90 -6.15
N GLY A 161 -9.68 -2.60 -5.88
CA GLY A 161 -8.69 -1.57 -6.26
C GLY A 161 -8.63 -1.24 -7.76
N ASN A 162 -9.48 -1.86 -8.59
CA ASN A 162 -9.46 -1.67 -10.04
C ASN A 162 -9.94 -0.27 -10.47
N SER A 163 -9.53 0.13 -11.66
CA SER A 163 -10.00 1.36 -12.31
C SER A 163 -11.21 1.08 -13.19
N PHE A 164 -12.29 1.89 -13.05
CA PHE A 164 -13.45 1.81 -13.94
C PHE A 164 -13.06 1.89 -15.43
N THR A 165 -12.14 2.77 -15.77
CA THR A 165 -11.68 2.95 -17.15
C THR A 165 -10.97 1.70 -17.68
N LYS A 166 -10.07 1.10 -16.89
CA LYS A 166 -9.36 -0.14 -17.28
C LYS A 166 -10.33 -1.31 -17.40
N THR A 167 -11.25 -1.47 -16.44
CA THR A 167 -12.29 -2.50 -16.50
C THR A 167 -13.21 -2.30 -17.71
N GLY A 168 -13.59 -1.05 -18.02
CA GLY A 168 -14.37 -0.74 -19.21
C GLY A 168 -13.65 -1.08 -20.51
N GLN A 169 -12.33 -0.88 -20.59
CA GLN A 169 -11.51 -1.29 -21.73
C GLN A 169 -11.46 -2.83 -21.87
N LEU A 170 -11.27 -3.54 -20.75
CA LEU A 170 -11.32 -5.01 -20.73
C LEU A 170 -12.68 -5.52 -21.26
N PHE A 171 -13.78 -5.00 -20.73
CA PHE A 171 -15.12 -5.37 -21.16
C PHE A 171 -15.36 -5.08 -22.65
N LYS A 172 -14.86 -3.93 -23.14
CA LYS A 172 -14.95 -3.56 -24.55
C LYS A 172 -14.16 -4.53 -25.43
N SER A 173 -12.94 -4.94 -25.04
CA SER A 173 -12.12 -5.89 -25.81
C SER A 173 -12.76 -7.27 -25.90
N MET A 174 -13.50 -7.67 -24.87
CA MET A 174 -14.26 -8.92 -24.81
C MET A 174 -15.68 -8.82 -25.37
N ASN A 175 -16.08 -7.65 -25.91
CA ASN A 175 -17.46 -7.35 -26.33
C ASN A 175 -18.50 -7.56 -25.21
N LEU A 176 -18.12 -7.42 -23.95
CA LEU A 176 -19.03 -7.46 -22.81
C LEU A 176 -19.69 -6.11 -22.60
N LYS A 177 -20.96 -6.13 -22.18
CA LYS A 177 -21.67 -4.92 -21.82
C LYS A 177 -21.34 -4.50 -20.39
N CYS A 178 -21.08 -3.22 -20.19
CA CYS A 178 -20.70 -2.62 -18.91
C CYS A 178 -21.69 -1.54 -18.49
N ILE A 179 -21.67 -1.19 -17.21
CA ILE A 179 -22.39 -0.02 -16.67
C ILE A 179 -21.81 1.28 -17.23
N SER A 180 -22.62 2.34 -17.25
CA SER A 180 -22.14 3.68 -17.59
C SER A 180 -21.27 4.28 -16.46
N LYS A 181 -20.46 5.27 -16.81
CA LYS A 181 -19.66 6.04 -15.87
C LYS A 181 -20.52 6.66 -14.76
N ASP A 182 -21.66 7.23 -15.13
CA ASP A 182 -22.57 7.85 -14.16
C ASP A 182 -23.18 6.82 -13.20
N THR A 183 -23.55 5.64 -13.71
CA THR A 183 -24.01 4.54 -12.85
C THR A 183 -22.92 4.10 -11.89
N PHE A 184 -21.69 3.96 -12.35
CA PHE A 184 -20.55 3.60 -11.49
C PHE A 184 -20.37 4.60 -10.36
N PHE A 185 -20.26 5.91 -10.66
CA PHE A 185 -20.05 6.92 -9.63
C PHE A 185 -21.23 7.08 -8.69
N ARG A 186 -22.47 6.91 -9.19
CA ARG A 186 -23.65 6.92 -8.34
C ARG A 186 -23.64 5.75 -7.35
N VAL A 187 -23.36 4.53 -7.81
CA VAL A 187 -23.25 3.36 -6.93
C VAL A 187 -22.12 3.52 -5.93
N GLN A 188 -20.94 3.98 -6.38
CA GLN A 188 -19.82 4.25 -5.50
C GLN A 188 -20.21 5.24 -4.38
N LYS A 189 -20.88 6.33 -4.71
CA LYS A 189 -21.26 7.36 -3.74
C LYS A 189 -22.35 6.92 -2.77
N LEU A 190 -23.39 6.24 -3.27
CA LEU A 190 -24.59 5.95 -2.48
C LEU A 190 -24.51 4.67 -1.67
N TYR A 191 -23.72 3.68 -2.11
CA TYR A 191 -23.72 2.36 -1.49
C TYR A 191 -22.31 1.90 -1.06
N VAL A 192 -21.30 2.06 -1.94
CA VAL A 192 -19.96 1.55 -1.63
C VAL A 192 -19.26 2.41 -0.57
N ALA A 193 -19.28 3.73 -0.73
CA ALA A 193 -18.61 4.63 0.20
C ALA A 193 -19.19 4.55 1.62
N PRO A 194 -20.55 4.58 1.83
CA PRO A 194 -21.11 4.40 3.17
C PRO A 194 -20.79 3.05 3.80
N ALA A 195 -20.83 1.95 3.03
CA ALA A 195 -20.51 0.62 3.56
C ALA A 195 -19.03 0.51 3.99
N VAL A 196 -18.12 1.11 3.22
CA VAL A 196 -16.70 1.16 3.57
C VAL A 196 -16.47 2.03 4.79
N GLU A 197 -17.19 3.16 4.91
CA GLU A 197 -17.13 4.03 6.09
C GLU A 197 -17.53 3.27 7.35
N GLU A 198 -18.72 2.64 7.33
CA GLU A 198 -19.24 1.86 8.46
C GLU A 198 -18.26 0.73 8.89
N MET A 199 -17.70 0.00 7.92
CA MET A 199 -16.73 -1.05 8.23
C MET A 199 -15.45 -0.48 8.84
N TRP A 200 -14.97 0.65 8.33
CA TRP A 200 -13.81 1.33 8.87
C TRP A 200 -14.02 1.83 10.29
N GLU A 201 -15.15 2.47 10.56
CA GLU A 201 -15.53 2.96 11.91
C GLU A 201 -15.61 1.81 12.91
N LYS A 202 -16.28 0.70 12.59
CA LYS A 202 -16.33 -0.51 13.43
C LYS A 202 -14.94 -1.08 13.72
N MET A 203 -14.07 -1.11 12.71
CA MET A 203 -12.68 -1.55 12.90
C MET A 203 -11.91 -0.62 13.83
N GLN A 204 -12.06 0.70 13.67
CA GLN A 204 -11.44 1.68 14.56
C GLN A 204 -11.94 1.55 16.01
N GLU A 205 -13.25 1.40 16.23
CA GLU A 205 -13.83 1.21 17.57
C GLU A 205 -13.23 -0.02 18.27
N THR A 206 -13.08 -1.12 17.55
CA THR A 206 -12.45 -2.35 18.05
C THR A 206 -10.98 -2.11 18.44
N LEU A 207 -10.22 -1.41 17.58
CA LEU A 207 -8.83 -1.06 17.85
C LEU A 207 -8.70 -0.15 19.06
N PHE A 208 -9.47 0.93 19.12
CA PHE A 208 -9.42 1.86 20.25
C PHE A 208 -9.82 1.21 21.57
N SER A 209 -10.81 0.32 21.55
CA SER A 209 -11.20 -0.46 22.73
C SER A 209 -10.03 -1.32 23.25
N SER A 210 -9.24 -1.89 22.35
CA SER A 210 -8.06 -2.71 22.71
C SER A 210 -6.87 -1.89 23.24
N LEU A 211 -6.85 -0.58 22.98
CA LEU A 211 -5.76 0.35 23.32
C LEU A 211 -6.11 1.30 24.46
N LYS A 212 -7.35 1.27 24.97
CA LYS A 212 -7.89 2.26 25.90
C LYS A 212 -7.03 2.47 27.16
N ASP A 213 -6.50 1.39 27.72
CA ASP A 213 -5.75 1.40 28.98
C ASP A 213 -4.22 1.31 28.76
N LYS A 214 -3.75 1.52 27.52
CA LYS A 214 -2.34 1.41 27.18
C LYS A 214 -1.74 2.75 26.82
N GLU A 215 -0.47 2.95 27.16
CA GLU A 215 0.35 4.01 26.58
C GLU A 215 0.72 3.63 25.14
N VAL A 216 0.27 4.41 24.17
CA VAL A 216 0.41 4.09 22.76
C VAL A 216 1.50 4.93 22.11
N VAL A 217 2.38 4.28 21.37
CA VAL A 217 3.33 4.93 20.46
C VAL A 217 2.72 4.91 19.06
N VAL A 218 2.57 6.09 18.47
CA VAL A 218 2.02 6.22 17.12
C VAL A 218 3.06 6.77 16.15
N SER A 219 3.08 6.26 14.94
CA SER A 219 3.86 6.81 13.83
C SER A 219 2.93 7.53 12.85
N GLY A 220 3.36 8.68 12.33
CA GLY A 220 2.58 9.49 11.42
C GLY A 220 3.40 9.96 10.22
N ASP A 221 2.82 9.82 9.02
CA ASP A 221 3.42 10.31 7.77
C ASP A 221 2.35 10.73 6.77
N ALA A 222 2.73 11.63 5.88
CA ALA A 222 1.87 12.19 4.86
C ALA A 222 2.17 11.61 3.47
N ARG A 223 1.11 11.26 2.75
CA ARG A 223 1.20 10.84 1.37
C ARG A 223 0.30 11.67 0.45
N ASN A 224 0.93 12.37 -0.49
CA ASN A 224 0.22 13.09 -1.53
C ASN A 224 -0.29 12.15 -2.64
N ASP A 225 -1.46 12.48 -3.22
CA ASP A 225 -2.08 11.74 -4.33
C ASP A 225 -1.31 11.82 -5.65
N SER A 226 -0.49 12.84 -5.81
CA SER A 226 0.35 13.06 -7.00
C SER A 226 1.76 13.52 -6.62
N PRO A 227 2.76 13.32 -7.50
CA PRO A 227 4.13 13.80 -7.27
C PRO A 227 4.23 15.33 -7.43
N GLY A 228 5.24 15.92 -6.77
CA GLY A 228 5.53 17.35 -6.86
C GLY A 228 4.57 18.22 -6.04
N HIS A 229 4.39 19.49 -6.48
CA HIS A 229 3.58 20.47 -5.78
C HIS A 229 2.13 20.61 -6.30
N SER A 230 1.69 19.68 -7.14
CA SER A 230 0.37 19.68 -7.78
C SER A 230 -0.63 18.72 -7.12
N ALA A 231 -0.35 18.25 -5.92
CA ALA A 231 -1.23 17.34 -5.19
C ALA A 231 -2.55 18.03 -4.84
N GLN A 232 -3.65 17.34 -5.13
CA GLN A 232 -5.00 17.77 -4.76
C GLN A 232 -5.35 17.27 -3.36
N TYR A 233 -4.97 16.04 -3.03
CA TYR A 233 -5.24 15.42 -1.74
C TYR A 233 -3.93 14.97 -1.06
N CYS A 234 -3.92 15.12 0.25
CA CYS A 234 -2.91 14.55 1.12
C CYS A 234 -3.58 13.63 2.13
N THR A 235 -3.17 12.38 2.18
CA THR A 235 -3.57 11.45 3.25
C THR A 235 -2.52 11.50 4.34
N TYR A 236 -2.88 11.94 5.53
CA TYR A 236 -2.06 11.78 6.73
C TYR A 236 -2.47 10.52 7.45
N THR A 237 -1.57 9.56 7.57
CA THR A 237 -1.83 8.26 8.18
C THR A 237 -1.20 8.19 9.56
N MET A 238 -1.97 7.78 10.55
CA MET A 238 -1.50 7.43 11.88
C MET A 238 -1.57 5.93 12.09
N MET A 239 -0.46 5.33 12.51
CA MET A 239 -0.31 3.89 12.71
C MET A 239 0.22 3.61 14.10
N GLU A 240 -0.29 2.58 14.75
CA GLU A 240 0.31 2.03 15.97
C GLU A 240 1.64 1.37 15.64
N GLU A 241 2.68 1.70 16.40
CA GLU A 241 4.04 1.25 16.07
C GLU A 241 4.24 -0.24 16.38
N SER A 242 3.69 -0.75 17.47
CA SER A 242 3.92 -2.13 17.92
C SER A 242 3.23 -3.17 17.06
N GLY A 243 1.96 -2.94 16.69
CA GLY A 243 1.15 -3.86 15.89
C GLY A 243 1.15 -3.54 14.39
N GLY A 244 1.65 -2.37 13.98
CA GLY A 244 1.64 -1.93 12.59
C GLY A 244 0.23 -1.72 12.03
N LYS A 245 -0.76 -1.42 12.89
CA LYS A 245 -2.15 -1.20 12.49
C LYS A 245 -2.42 0.28 12.23
N VAL A 246 -3.09 0.59 11.15
CA VAL A 246 -3.56 1.93 10.82
C VAL A 246 -4.69 2.28 11.81
N LEU A 247 -4.46 3.32 12.62
CA LEU A 247 -5.42 3.80 13.61
C LEU A 247 -6.35 4.87 13.04
N HIS A 248 -5.80 5.77 12.22
CA HIS A 248 -6.55 6.87 11.64
C HIS A 248 -5.92 7.37 10.34
N MET A 249 -6.75 7.88 9.45
CA MET A 249 -6.33 8.58 8.24
C MET A 249 -7.14 9.85 8.06
N GLU A 250 -6.45 10.95 7.95
CA GLU A 250 -7.05 12.25 7.62
C GLU A 250 -6.75 12.59 6.16
N ILE A 251 -7.77 12.95 5.40
CA ILE A 251 -7.62 13.34 4.00
C ILE A 251 -7.87 14.83 3.87
N VAL A 252 -6.82 15.56 3.56
CA VAL A 252 -6.82 17.01 3.42
C VAL A 252 -6.87 17.40 1.94
N ASP A 253 -7.83 18.22 1.56
CA ASP A 253 -7.88 18.84 0.23
C ASP A 253 -6.98 20.09 0.18
N VAL A 254 -6.28 20.30 -0.91
CA VAL A 254 -5.37 21.45 -1.09
C VAL A 254 -6.06 22.80 -0.93
N ARG A 255 -7.37 22.86 -1.16
CA ARG A 255 -8.21 24.05 -0.94
C ARG A 255 -8.27 24.43 0.54
N GLU A 256 -8.22 23.48 1.46
CA GLU A 256 -8.15 23.71 2.90
C GLU A 256 -6.78 24.26 3.35
N ALA A 257 -5.75 24.04 2.54
CA ALA A 257 -4.39 24.50 2.75
C ALA A 257 -4.06 25.81 1.97
N ALA A 258 -5.06 26.59 1.61
CA ALA A 258 -4.93 27.81 0.80
C ALA A 258 -4.17 27.58 -0.52
N GLY A 259 -4.37 26.44 -1.16
CA GLY A 259 -3.72 26.06 -2.42
C GLY A 259 -2.25 25.64 -2.28
N LYS A 260 -1.73 25.46 -1.06
CA LYS A 260 -0.32 25.11 -0.81
C LYS A 260 -0.19 23.68 -0.29
N SER A 261 0.12 22.74 -1.18
CA SER A 261 0.27 21.32 -0.82
C SER A 261 1.21 21.03 0.36
N PRO A 262 2.34 21.75 0.59
CA PRO A 262 3.19 21.52 1.77
C PRO A 262 2.51 21.81 3.12
N ASN A 263 1.39 22.57 3.13
CA ASN A 263 0.67 22.86 4.36
C ASN A 263 -0.35 21.77 4.71
N MET A 264 -0.73 20.92 3.76
CA MET A 264 -1.70 19.84 3.99
C MET A 264 -1.22 18.85 5.04
N GLU A 265 0.06 18.54 5.06
CA GLU A 265 0.67 17.63 6.03
C GLU A 265 0.47 18.08 7.48
N LYS A 266 0.74 19.37 7.75
CA LYS A 266 0.51 19.95 9.10
C LYS A 266 -0.96 19.87 9.50
N ILE A 267 -1.88 20.17 8.58
CA ILE A 267 -3.32 20.11 8.84
C ILE A 267 -3.73 18.67 9.15
N GLY A 268 -3.30 17.72 8.32
CA GLY A 268 -3.56 16.29 8.50
C GLY A 268 -3.02 15.79 9.84
N PHE A 269 -1.77 16.11 10.17
CA PHE A 269 -1.18 15.79 11.47
C PHE A 269 -2.03 16.31 12.63
N THR A 270 -2.37 17.62 12.61
CA THR A 270 -3.10 18.25 13.71
C THR A 270 -4.45 17.57 13.94
N ARG A 271 -5.25 17.37 12.86
CA ARG A 271 -6.55 16.72 12.96
C ARG A 271 -6.45 15.26 13.42
N SER A 272 -5.46 14.53 12.91
CA SER A 272 -5.24 13.13 13.31
C SER A 272 -4.82 13.01 14.76
N MET A 273 -3.94 13.89 15.25
CA MET A 273 -3.54 13.89 16.67
C MET A 273 -4.73 14.26 17.56
N ASP A 274 -5.50 15.27 17.20
CA ASP A 274 -6.69 15.69 17.94
C ASP A 274 -7.70 14.55 18.06
N PHE A 275 -7.95 13.84 16.96
CA PHE A 275 -8.82 12.68 16.91
C PHE A 275 -8.34 11.53 17.80
N LEU A 276 -7.04 11.23 17.78
CA LEU A 276 -6.48 10.12 18.56
C LEU A 276 -6.43 10.43 20.06
N MET A 277 -6.03 11.65 20.43
CA MET A 277 -5.92 12.06 21.85
C MET A 277 -7.25 12.04 22.60
N GLU A 278 -8.38 12.18 21.89
CA GLU A 278 -9.71 12.02 22.48
C GLU A 278 -10.08 10.56 22.78
N ARG A 279 -9.38 9.59 22.20
CA ARG A 279 -9.77 8.16 22.18
C ARG A 279 -8.78 7.23 22.85
N ILE A 280 -7.50 7.55 22.79
CA ILE A 280 -6.40 6.72 23.32
C ILE A 280 -5.34 7.58 24.00
N ASN A 281 -4.56 6.96 24.89
CA ASN A 281 -3.45 7.62 25.57
C ASN A 281 -2.20 7.62 24.67
N VAL A 282 -2.02 8.66 23.85
CA VAL A 282 -0.84 8.82 23.00
C VAL A 282 0.33 9.28 23.86
N LYS A 283 1.30 8.39 24.08
CA LYS A 283 2.53 8.67 24.85
C LYS A 283 3.64 9.27 23.98
N GLU A 284 3.76 8.79 22.78
CA GLU A 284 4.83 9.15 21.87
C GLU A 284 4.33 9.21 20.43
N VAL A 285 4.82 10.19 19.68
CA VAL A 285 4.57 10.31 18.23
C VAL A 285 5.87 10.32 17.47
N VAL A 286 5.93 9.53 16.39
CA VAL A 286 7.08 9.39 15.50
C VAL A 286 6.76 10.01 14.14
N THR A 287 7.61 10.88 13.61
CA THR A 287 7.45 11.49 12.28
C THR A 287 8.77 11.48 11.51
N ASP A 288 8.73 11.83 10.22
CA ASP A 288 9.92 11.94 9.37
C ASP A 288 10.82 13.17 9.64
N GLY A 289 10.46 14.00 10.61
CA GLY A 289 11.19 15.21 10.99
C GLY A 289 10.74 16.48 10.27
N HIS A 290 9.47 16.55 9.87
CA HIS A 290 8.86 17.73 9.27
C HIS A 290 8.95 18.97 10.19
N ILE A 291 9.48 20.07 9.67
CA ILE A 291 9.84 21.27 10.47
C ILE A 291 8.62 21.89 11.15
N GLN A 292 7.48 21.98 10.45
CA GLN A 292 6.27 22.60 10.98
C GLN A 292 5.64 21.72 12.07
N ILE A 293 5.66 20.40 11.90
CA ILE A 293 5.18 19.44 12.91
C ILE A 293 6.06 19.50 14.16
N ALA A 294 7.39 19.49 13.99
CA ALA A 294 8.32 19.63 15.10
C ALA A 294 8.17 20.95 15.86
N ALA A 295 7.83 22.05 15.17
CA ALA A 295 7.53 23.32 15.79
C ALA A 295 6.19 23.30 16.54
N LEU A 296 5.18 22.65 15.96
CA LEU A 296 3.85 22.48 16.56
C LEU A 296 3.95 21.66 17.86
N MET A 297 4.60 20.49 17.84
CA MET A 297 4.80 19.63 19.01
C MET A 297 5.53 20.34 20.15
N ARG A 298 6.43 21.25 19.83
CA ARG A 298 7.23 21.95 20.84
C ARG A 298 6.54 23.17 21.46
N ASN A 299 5.69 23.85 20.67
CA ASN A 299 5.17 25.17 21.04
C ASN A 299 3.68 25.14 21.41
N CYS A 300 2.96 24.06 21.15
CA CYS A 300 1.55 23.94 21.44
C CYS A 300 1.36 23.21 22.77
N SER A 301 0.78 23.89 23.77
CA SER A 301 0.50 23.34 25.10
C SER A 301 -0.39 22.08 25.07
N LYS A 302 -1.22 21.93 24.03
CA LYS A 302 -2.08 20.75 23.84
C LYS A 302 -1.28 19.45 23.76
N TYR A 303 -0.05 19.49 23.21
CA TYR A 303 0.81 18.31 23.04
C TYR A 303 1.88 18.19 24.13
N GLU A 304 1.78 18.99 25.19
CA GLU A 304 2.67 18.89 26.33
C GLU A 304 2.58 17.51 26.98
N GLY A 305 3.72 16.89 27.28
CA GLY A 305 3.79 15.53 27.82
C GLY A 305 3.89 14.42 26.75
N ILE A 306 3.59 14.70 25.48
CA ILE A 306 3.76 13.74 24.40
C ILE A 306 5.20 13.79 23.90
N ILE A 307 5.88 12.64 23.90
CA ILE A 307 7.25 12.52 23.40
C ILE A 307 7.22 12.58 21.87
N HIS A 308 7.95 13.53 21.28
CA HIS A 308 8.12 13.57 19.83
C HIS A 308 9.46 12.95 19.43
N GLN A 309 9.43 11.93 18.60
CA GLN A 309 10.60 11.27 18.01
C GLN A 309 10.58 11.38 16.49
N ASN A 310 11.75 11.25 15.89
CA ASN A 310 11.88 11.16 14.44
C ASN A 310 12.32 9.76 14.03
N ASP A 311 11.95 9.36 12.82
CA ASP A 311 12.51 8.18 12.19
C ASP A 311 14.04 8.29 12.04
N VAL A 312 14.74 7.26 12.49
CA VAL A 312 16.22 7.20 12.44
C VAL A 312 16.73 7.17 10.99
N TRP A 313 15.95 6.61 10.06
CA TRP A 313 16.37 6.50 8.66
C TRP A 313 16.54 7.85 7.95
N PRO A 314 15.57 8.77 7.92
CA PRO A 314 15.77 10.13 7.41
C PRO A 314 16.86 10.90 8.18
N GLY A 315 16.97 10.66 9.49
CA GLY A 315 18.07 11.21 10.31
C GLY A 315 19.43 10.79 9.81
N SER A 316 19.61 9.51 9.55
CA SER A 316 20.81 8.91 8.98
C SER A 316 21.13 9.45 7.57
N LYS A 317 20.12 9.59 6.69
CA LYS A 317 20.29 10.24 5.38
C LYS A 317 20.74 11.69 5.50
N SER A 318 20.20 12.43 6.46
CA SER A 318 20.58 13.82 6.74
C SER A 318 22.04 13.94 7.19
N LEU A 319 22.49 13.03 8.09
CA LEU A 319 23.90 12.92 8.50
C LEU A 319 24.79 12.62 7.29
N THR A 320 24.42 11.63 6.47
CA THR A 320 25.16 11.29 5.24
C THR A 320 25.31 12.48 4.30
N LYS A 321 24.21 13.23 4.04
CA LYS A 321 24.24 14.45 3.21
C LYS A 321 25.20 15.51 3.78
N MET A 322 25.21 15.69 5.10
CA MET A 322 26.09 16.62 5.78
C MET A 322 27.56 16.22 5.62
N LEU A 323 27.90 14.95 5.81
CA LEU A 323 29.26 14.41 5.63
C LEU A 323 29.71 14.50 4.16
N THR A 324 28.87 14.11 3.21
CA THR A 324 29.16 14.20 1.78
C THR A 324 29.45 15.65 1.34
N LYS A 325 28.66 16.61 1.86
CA LYS A 325 28.91 18.03 1.57
C LYS A 325 30.26 18.49 2.09
N ALA A 326 30.66 18.08 3.29
CA ALA A 326 31.94 18.46 3.88
C ALA A 326 33.13 17.81 3.17
N ALA A 327 32.96 16.58 2.71
CA ALA A 327 33.99 15.79 2.00
C ALA A 327 34.26 16.26 0.56
N LYS A 328 33.51 17.26 0.04
CA LYS A 328 33.82 17.88 -1.26
C LYS A 328 35.16 18.65 -1.25
N ALA A 329 35.58 19.16 -0.12
CA ALA A 329 36.90 19.76 0.04
C ALA A 329 37.98 18.68 0.02
N LYS A 330 39.06 18.92 -0.76
CA LYS A 330 40.13 17.91 -1.00
C LYS A 330 40.74 17.39 0.30
N GLU A 331 40.96 18.26 1.27
CA GLU A 331 41.52 17.95 2.59
C GLU A 331 40.60 17.08 3.49
N ASN A 332 39.31 17.00 3.14
CA ASN A 332 38.29 16.26 3.90
C ASN A 332 37.87 14.96 3.21
N LYS A 333 38.47 14.62 2.06
CA LYS A 333 38.05 13.47 1.24
C LYS A 333 38.04 12.16 2.00
N ALA A 334 38.95 11.98 2.97
CA ALA A 334 39.05 10.80 3.81
C ALA A 334 37.78 10.52 4.65
N ILE A 335 36.93 11.53 4.87
CA ILE A 335 35.61 11.33 5.54
C ILE A 335 34.71 10.37 4.74
N LEU A 336 34.85 10.30 3.40
CA LEU A 336 34.01 9.44 2.55
C LEU A 336 34.22 7.95 2.88
N GLU A 337 35.44 7.54 3.17
CA GLU A 337 35.77 6.16 3.51
C GLU A 337 35.15 5.75 4.85
N TRP A 338 35.05 6.69 5.77
CA TRP A 338 34.44 6.49 7.09
C TRP A 338 32.93 6.69 7.12
N MET A 339 32.33 7.26 6.09
CA MET A 339 30.89 7.59 6.08
C MET A 339 29.96 6.40 6.35
N PRO A 340 30.20 5.18 5.80
CA PRO A 340 29.37 4.00 6.14
C PRO A 340 29.50 3.62 7.63
N ALA A 341 30.71 3.69 8.19
CA ALA A 341 30.94 3.37 9.61
C ALA A 341 30.28 4.42 10.53
N ILE A 342 30.42 5.72 10.22
CA ILE A 342 29.79 6.80 10.98
C ILE A 342 28.26 6.65 10.96
N ARG A 343 27.68 6.28 9.82
CA ARG A 343 26.24 6.01 9.70
C ARG A 343 25.81 4.81 10.55
N LYS A 344 26.55 3.69 10.50
CA LYS A 344 26.27 2.51 11.34
C LYS A 344 26.39 2.87 12.83
N HIS A 345 27.39 3.67 13.19
CA HIS A 345 27.59 4.12 14.56
C HIS A 345 26.45 5.02 15.06
N PHE A 346 25.91 5.89 14.22
CA PHE A 346 24.71 6.67 14.56
C PHE A 346 23.49 5.75 14.88
N TRP A 347 23.30 4.71 14.08
CA TRP A 347 22.27 3.71 14.33
C TRP A 347 22.49 2.96 15.65
N PHE A 348 23.70 2.47 15.85
CA PHE A 348 24.11 1.82 17.08
C PHE A 348 23.90 2.72 18.30
N SER A 349 24.36 3.95 18.25
CA SER A 349 24.23 4.91 19.36
C SER A 349 22.77 5.19 19.69
N SER A 350 21.90 5.27 18.68
CA SER A 350 20.45 5.44 18.88
C SER A 350 19.80 4.19 19.48
N SER A 351 20.16 2.99 19.02
CA SER A 351 19.56 1.74 19.47
C SER A 351 20.02 1.30 20.86
N SER A 352 21.22 1.73 21.30
CA SER A 352 21.85 1.30 22.56
C SER A 352 21.77 2.34 23.69
N CYS A 353 21.12 3.48 23.46
CA CYS A 353 21.06 4.54 24.47
C CYS A 353 19.92 4.39 25.49
N ASP A 354 19.02 3.44 25.31
CA ASP A 354 17.91 3.14 26.23
C ASP A 354 17.05 4.37 26.58
N GLY A 355 16.82 5.26 25.63
CA GLY A 355 16.06 6.49 25.80
C GLY A 355 16.83 7.64 26.45
N ASP A 356 18.10 7.44 26.84
CA ASP A 356 18.92 8.48 27.44
C ASP A 356 19.65 9.32 26.37
N GLU A 357 19.25 10.58 26.26
CA GLU A 357 19.85 11.55 25.34
C GLU A 357 21.34 11.79 25.61
N LYS A 358 21.76 11.78 26.88
CA LYS A 358 23.18 11.98 27.25
C LYS A 358 24.02 10.79 26.82
N LYS A 359 23.52 9.57 27.04
CA LYS A 359 24.16 8.32 26.57
C LYS A 359 24.27 8.29 25.05
N LEU A 360 23.20 8.67 24.32
CA LEU A 360 23.21 8.80 22.86
C LEU A 360 24.32 9.77 22.40
N LYS A 361 24.41 10.95 23.00
CA LYS A 361 25.42 11.96 22.66
C LYS A 361 26.84 11.48 22.97
N ALA A 362 27.05 10.87 24.12
CA ALA A 362 28.33 10.32 24.53
C ALA A 362 28.80 9.22 23.54
N SER A 363 27.94 8.23 23.28
CA SER A 363 28.21 7.15 22.35
C SER A 363 28.53 7.68 20.95
N LEU A 364 27.71 8.59 20.42
CA LEU A 364 27.93 9.14 19.08
C LEU A 364 29.24 9.93 18.96
N LEU A 365 29.64 10.68 19.99
CA LEU A 365 30.89 11.41 19.99
C LEU A 365 32.13 10.47 20.07
N GLY A 366 31.97 9.26 20.59
CA GLY A 366 33.01 8.23 20.58
C GLY A 366 33.57 7.93 19.19
N ILE A 367 32.81 8.14 18.12
CA ILE A 367 33.30 7.97 16.75
C ILE A 367 34.49 8.89 16.42
N LEU A 368 34.61 10.04 17.09
CA LEU A 368 35.74 10.97 16.87
C LEU A 368 37.05 10.39 17.35
N HIS A 369 37.03 9.56 18.36
CA HIS A 369 38.19 8.83 18.88
C HIS A 369 38.41 7.56 18.05
N HIS A 370 37.36 6.81 17.77
CA HIS A 370 37.45 5.58 16.98
C HIS A 370 38.12 5.78 15.61
N VAL A 371 37.75 6.85 14.87
CA VAL A 371 38.30 7.09 13.51
C VAL A 371 39.80 7.40 13.49
N VAL A 372 40.42 7.69 14.64
CA VAL A 372 41.87 7.92 14.79
C VAL A 372 42.57 6.81 15.55
N ASN A 373 41.96 5.60 15.61
CA ASN A 373 42.47 4.41 16.30
C ASN A 373 42.63 4.61 17.82
N GLU A 374 41.77 5.40 18.45
CA GLU A 374 41.74 5.60 19.90
C GLU A 374 40.45 4.96 20.44
N HIS A 375 40.58 3.78 21.11
CA HIS A 375 39.42 3.00 21.55
C HIS A 375 39.08 3.17 23.02
N GLU A 376 40.05 3.72 23.83
CA GLU A 376 39.87 4.17 25.20
C GLU A 376 40.45 5.57 25.33
N TRP A 377 39.75 6.48 25.99
CA TRP A 377 40.19 7.86 26.18
C TRP A 377 39.86 8.38 27.59
N ALA A 378 40.76 9.24 28.13
CA ALA A 378 40.75 9.64 29.52
C ALA A 378 39.51 10.41 29.99
N LEU A 379 38.87 11.19 29.10
CA LEU A 379 37.71 12.01 29.43
C LEU A 379 36.50 11.56 28.63
N GLY A 380 35.60 10.83 29.29
CA GLY A 380 34.29 10.52 28.74
C GLY A 380 33.43 11.77 28.56
N ALA A 381 32.31 11.62 27.86
CA ALA A 381 31.37 12.70 27.61
C ALA A 381 30.07 12.48 28.39
N TYR A 382 29.48 13.55 28.91
CA TYR A 382 28.18 13.53 29.60
C TYR A 382 28.09 12.57 30.80
N GLY A 383 29.24 12.22 31.43
CA GLY A 383 29.29 11.31 32.58
C GLY A 383 29.43 9.83 32.21
N PHE A 384 29.57 9.50 30.92
CA PHE A 384 29.81 8.15 30.45
C PHE A 384 31.31 7.91 30.18
N PRO A 385 31.80 6.67 30.35
CA PRO A 385 33.22 6.33 30.15
C PRO A 385 33.68 6.57 28.71
N GLY A 386 34.93 6.92 28.55
CA GLY A 386 35.57 7.10 27.25
C GLY A 386 36.06 5.78 26.67
N LYS A 387 35.16 4.95 26.17
CA LYS A 387 35.48 3.63 25.62
C LYS A 387 34.58 3.26 24.44
N CYS A 388 35.14 2.59 23.43
CA CYS A 388 34.37 1.95 22.37
C CYS A 388 33.54 0.76 22.89
N ALA A 389 32.43 0.45 22.24
CA ALA A 389 31.54 -0.64 22.64
C ALA A 389 31.82 -1.98 21.91
N HIS A 390 32.86 -2.04 21.07
CA HIS A 390 33.29 -3.26 20.38
C HIS A 390 34.46 -3.92 21.09
N GLU A 391 34.68 -5.19 20.82
CA GLU A 391 35.88 -5.95 21.23
C GLU A 391 37.13 -5.41 20.53
N GLU A 392 38.31 -5.91 20.93
CA GLU A 392 39.57 -5.55 20.28
C GLU A 392 39.48 -5.83 18.77
N ILE A 393 39.95 -4.88 17.97
CA ILE A 393 39.96 -5.00 16.51
C ILE A 393 41.27 -5.67 16.11
N ASP A 394 41.18 -6.79 15.40
CA ASP A 394 42.32 -7.41 14.78
C ASP A 394 42.87 -6.48 13.67
N GLU A 395 44.16 -6.08 13.78
CA GLU A 395 44.77 -5.14 12.82
C GLU A 395 44.70 -5.65 11.36
N GLY A 396 44.59 -6.98 11.16
CA GLY A 396 44.47 -7.62 9.84
C GLY A 396 43.07 -7.47 9.19
N GLU A 397 42.02 -7.18 9.97
CA GLU A 397 40.63 -7.08 9.47
C GLU A 397 40.20 -5.63 9.12
N HIS A 398 41.06 -4.63 9.32
CA HIS A 398 40.74 -3.24 9.14
C HIS A 398 41.06 -2.72 7.73
N ASP A 399 40.06 -2.69 6.83
CA ASP A 399 40.18 -2.32 5.41
C ASP A 399 40.38 -0.82 5.16
N LYS A 400 40.40 0.06 6.20
CA LYS A 400 40.38 1.51 6.04
C LYS A 400 41.58 2.17 6.72
N ALA A 401 42.11 3.19 6.05
CA ALA A 401 43.14 4.01 6.68
C ALA A 401 42.55 4.83 7.84
N TRP A 402 43.17 4.78 9.01
CA TRP A 402 42.83 5.64 10.15
C TRP A 402 43.04 7.11 9.80
N LEU A 403 42.13 7.98 10.29
CA LEU A 403 42.35 9.42 10.16
C LEU A 403 43.49 9.87 11.06
N THR A 404 44.32 10.78 10.57
CA THR A 404 45.34 11.40 11.43
C THR A 404 44.66 12.34 12.45
N LYS A 405 44.95 12.13 13.74
CA LYS A 405 44.42 12.99 14.83
C LYS A 405 44.77 14.45 14.57
N GLY A 406 43.82 15.34 14.64
CA GLY A 406 43.99 16.76 14.37
C GLY A 406 44.10 17.17 12.90
N SER A 407 43.98 16.22 11.95
CA SER A 407 43.90 16.54 10.51
C SER A 407 42.70 17.42 10.17
N ALA A 408 42.68 18.01 8.98
CA ALA A 408 41.53 18.79 8.50
C ALA A 408 40.25 17.99 8.48
N ALA A 409 40.30 16.75 8.01
CA ALA A 409 39.18 15.81 8.00
C ALA A 409 38.65 15.52 9.41
N HIS A 410 39.54 15.19 10.36
CA HIS A 410 39.18 14.92 11.77
C HIS A 410 38.57 16.16 12.45
N LYS A 411 39.20 17.36 12.30
CA LYS A 411 38.64 18.62 12.84
C LYS A 411 37.28 18.96 12.24
N THR A 412 37.10 18.73 10.93
CA THR A 412 35.84 18.97 10.26
C THR A 412 34.75 18.01 10.74
N LEU A 413 35.05 16.71 10.89
CA LEU A 413 34.14 15.73 11.48
C LEU A 413 33.72 16.15 12.89
N GLY A 414 34.68 16.53 13.75
CA GLY A 414 34.41 17.02 15.10
C GLY A 414 33.45 18.21 15.09
N ARG A 415 33.73 19.24 14.28
CA ARG A 415 32.88 20.45 14.15
C ARG A 415 31.46 20.11 13.69
N LEU A 416 31.29 19.12 12.78
CA LEU A 416 29.97 18.71 12.30
C LEU A 416 29.17 18.00 13.39
N LEU A 417 29.78 17.03 14.09
CA LEU A 417 29.11 16.22 15.10
C LEU A 417 28.87 16.97 16.41
N THR A 418 29.72 17.95 16.79
CA THR A 418 29.52 18.79 17.98
C THR A 418 28.69 20.04 17.70
N GLY A 419 28.28 20.26 16.45
CA GLY A 419 27.49 21.42 16.07
C GLY A 419 26.19 21.55 16.85
N LYS A 420 25.93 22.70 17.49
CA LYS A 420 24.75 22.94 18.37
C LYS A 420 23.43 22.47 17.75
N ARG A 421 23.24 22.72 16.43
CA ARG A 421 22.01 22.34 15.73
C ARG A 421 21.86 20.83 15.56
N PHE A 422 22.94 20.13 15.30
CA PHE A 422 22.97 18.68 15.18
C PHE A 422 22.75 18.02 16.56
N MET A 423 23.49 18.48 17.58
CA MET A 423 23.37 17.96 18.95
C MET A 423 21.96 18.13 19.55
N LYS A 424 21.26 19.25 19.26
CA LYS A 424 19.86 19.44 19.66
C LYS A 424 18.90 18.46 18.99
N LYS A 425 19.21 18.04 17.75
CA LYS A 425 18.37 17.08 17.02
C LYS A 425 18.48 15.65 17.56
N LEU A 426 19.56 15.30 18.24
CA LEU A 426 19.76 13.95 18.77
C LEU A 426 18.67 13.51 19.77
N ALA A 427 18.07 14.45 20.49
CA ALA A 427 16.94 14.18 21.38
C ALA A 427 15.77 13.50 20.68
N TYR A 428 15.58 13.72 19.39
CA TYR A 428 14.52 13.12 18.59
C TYR A 428 14.83 11.69 18.10
N TYR A 429 16.01 11.12 18.41
CA TYR A 429 16.43 9.78 17.99
C TYR A 429 16.73 8.84 19.15
N ARG A 430 16.44 9.25 20.39
CA ARG A 430 16.80 8.50 21.59
C ARG A 430 16.01 7.19 21.77
N ASN A 431 14.82 7.08 21.18
CA ASN A 431 13.96 5.90 21.31
C ASN A 431 14.07 4.94 20.12
N PHE A 432 15.00 5.18 19.21
CA PHE A 432 15.29 4.32 18.06
C PHE A 432 14.03 3.92 17.27
N ARG A 433 13.28 4.91 16.80
CA ARG A 433 12.02 4.69 16.08
C ARG A 433 12.18 4.59 14.57
N HIS A 434 11.29 3.81 13.96
CA HIS A 434 11.22 3.57 12.52
C HIS A 434 9.79 3.74 12.01
N THR A 435 9.64 4.29 10.81
CA THR A 435 8.34 4.40 10.12
C THR A 435 8.21 3.41 8.94
N GLY A 436 8.99 2.34 8.92
CA GLY A 436 9.00 1.37 7.84
C GLY A 436 7.65 0.69 7.58
N ASN A 437 6.85 0.46 8.62
CA ASN A 437 5.48 -0.05 8.48
C ASN A 437 4.57 0.96 7.75
N LEU A 438 4.73 2.26 8.02
CA LEU A 438 4.01 3.34 7.32
C LEU A 438 4.41 3.42 5.84
N GLU A 439 5.70 3.34 5.52
CA GLU A 439 6.18 3.31 4.12
C GLU A 439 5.61 2.09 3.39
N SER A 440 5.59 0.93 4.05
CA SER A 440 4.98 -0.30 3.52
C SER A 440 3.48 -0.13 3.29
N PHE A 441 2.74 0.47 4.23
CA PHE A 441 1.33 0.79 4.07
C PHE A 441 1.10 1.79 2.93
N HIS A 442 1.93 2.82 2.79
CA HIS A 442 1.83 3.78 1.69
C HIS A 442 2.04 3.14 0.32
N ASN A 443 2.89 2.10 0.23
CA ASN A 443 3.02 1.30 -0.98
C ASN A 443 1.77 0.42 -1.21
N HIS A 444 1.23 -0.17 -0.15
CA HIS A 444 -0.03 -0.93 -0.21
C HIS A 444 -1.21 -0.04 -0.67
N LEU A 445 -1.29 1.19 -0.20
CA LEU A 445 -2.29 2.16 -0.63
C LEU A 445 -2.27 2.41 -2.16
N LEU A 446 -1.13 2.24 -2.83
CA LEU A 446 -1.04 2.34 -4.30
C LEU A 446 -1.86 1.29 -5.05
N MET A 447 -2.15 0.15 -4.44
CA MET A 447 -3.01 -0.87 -5.04
C MET A 447 -4.45 -0.38 -5.20
N TYR A 448 -4.91 0.47 -4.28
CA TYR A 448 -6.27 1.02 -4.27
C TYR A 448 -6.35 2.41 -4.91
N ALA A 449 -5.37 3.27 -4.65
CA ALA A 449 -5.31 4.66 -5.11
C ALA A 449 -3.93 4.99 -5.70
N PRO A 450 -3.59 4.47 -6.90
CA PRO A 450 -2.33 4.78 -7.57
C PRO A 450 -2.24 6.26 -7.96
N LYS A 451 -1.05 6.84 -7.80
CA LYS A 451 -0.77 8.27 -8.09
C LYS A 451 -0.98 8.70 -9.55
N GLN A 452 -1.09 7.74 -10.47
CA GLN A 452 -1.32 8.00 -11.90
C GLN A 452 -2.79 8.27 -12.26
N HIS A 453 -3.70 8.11 -11.30
CA HIS A 453 -5.13 8.29 -11.52
C HIS A 453 -5.65 9.45 -10.69
N SER A 454 -6.41 10.33 -11.34
CA SER A 454 -7.16 11.38 -10.64
C SER A 454 -8.48 10.83 -10.12
N TYR A 455 -8.74 11.06 -8.85
CA TYR A 455 -9.98 10.67 -8.17
C TYR A 455 -10.72 11.91 -7.66
N GLY A 456 -12.05 11.84 -7.62
CA GLY A 456 -12.81 12.77 -6.79
C GLY A 456 -12.66 12.39 -5.30
N TYR A 457 -12.94 13.33 -4.39
CA TYR A 457 -12.78 13.16 -2.95
C TYR A 457 -13.38 11.85 -2.41
N VAL A 458 -14.67 11.60 -2.72
CA VAL A 458 -15.36 10.36 -2.27
C VAL A 458 -14.62 9.11 -2.73
N GLY A 459 -14.20 9.05 -4.01
CA GLY A 459 -13.49 7.90 -4.54
C GLY A 459 -12.11 7.71 -3.92
N PHE A 460 -11.39 8.79 -3.67
CA PHE A 460 -10.07 8.76 -3.02
C PHE A 460 -10.18 8.33 -1.55
N ALA A 461 -11.12 8.92 -0.80
CA ALA A 461 -11.37 8.59 0.60
C ALA A 461 -11.79 7.13 0.78
N THR A 462 -12.76 6.66 -0.02
CA THR A 462 -13.21 5.26 0.02
C THR A 462 -12.07 4.29 -0.22
N ARG A 463 -11.24 4.54 -1.24
CA ARG A 463 -10.11 3.69 -1.59
C ARG A 463 -9.00 3.71 -0.54
N SER A 464 -8.75 4.85 0.07
CA SER A 464 -7.78 4.98 1.17
C SER A 464 -8.23 4.17 2.39
N LYS A 465 -9.51 4.23 2.75
CA LYS A 465 -10.08 3.43 3.85
C LYS A 465 -10.09 1.93 3.54
N LEU A 466 -10.39 1.54 2.30
CA LEU A 466 -10.25 0.13 1.87
C LEU A 466 -8.82 -0.38 2.03
N ALA A 467 -7.83 0.41 1.66
CA ALA A 467 -6.43 0.04 1.86
C ALA A 467 -6.08 -0.16 3.34
N ALA A 468 -6.64 0.67 4.23
CA ALA A 468 -6.45 0.53 5.68
C ALA A 468 -7.17 -0.70 6.23
N ILE A 469 -8.40 -0.96 5.81
CA ILE A 469 -9.15 -2.17 6.17
C ILE A 469 -8.37 -3.42 5.75
N ASP A 470 -7.90 -3.48 4.51
CA ASP A 470 -7.11 -4.60 3.99
C ASP A 470 -5.79 -4.77 4.76
N SER A 471 -5.08 -3.68 5.02
CA SER A 471 -3.83 -3.70 5.80
C SER A 471 -4.06 -4.23 7.21
N ASN A 472 -5.05 -3.69 7.92
CA ASN A 472 -5.36 -4.07 9.29
C ASN A 472 -5.86 -5.51 9.40
N TYR A 473 -6.69 -5.94 8.45
CA TYR A 473 -7.21 -7.31 8.39
C TYR A 473 -6.09 -8.36 8.26
N HIS A 474 -4.98 -7.97 7.63
CA HIS A 474 -3.83 -8.86 7.39
C HIS A 474 -2.62 -8.59 8.31
N ALA A 475 -2.70 -7.64 9.25
CA ALA A 475 -1.57 -7.28 10.12
C ALA A 475 -1.16 -8.44 11.04
N ASP A 476 -2.13 -9.13 11.62
CA ASP A 476 -1.93 -10.17 12.64
C ASP A 476 -1.76 -11.59 12.06
N ARG A 477 -1.48 -11.73 10.74
CA ARG A 477 -1.26 -13.05 10.15
C ARG A 477 -0.08 -13.76 10.80
N GLU A 478 -0.30 -14.97 11.27
CA GLU A 478 0.72 -15.82 11.86
C GLU A 478 1.73 -16.31 10.83
N GLN A 479 2.85 -16.83 11.31
CA GLN A 479 3.80 -17.50 10.45
C GLN A 479 3.23 -18.85 10.01
N ALA A 480 3.28 -19.11 8.71
CA ALA A 480 2.82 -20.38 8.15
C ALA A 480 3.65 -21.55 8.70
N VAL A 481 2.98 -22.68 8.90
CA VAL A 481 3.59 -23.93 9.35
C VAL A 481 3.49 -25.00 8.27
N THR A 482 4.40 -25.98 8.30
CA THR A 482 4.31 -27.19 7.47
C THR A 482 3.24 -28.13 8.03
N LYS A 483 2.89 -29.19 7.30
CA LYS A 483 1.99 -30.25 7.79
C LYS A 483 2.48 -30.90 9.09
N ASP A 484 3.80 -30.89 9.30
CA ASP A 484 4.46 -31.46 10.49
C ASP A 484 4.64 -30.44 11.63
N GLY A 485 4.06 -29.23 11.52
CA GLY A 485 4.10 -28.19 12.55
C GLY A 485 5.37 -27.35 12.59
N HIS A 486 6.29 -27.47 11.62
CA HIS A 486 7.49 -26.63 11.56
C HIS A 486 7.20 -25.28 10.93
N LEU A 487 7.82 -24.21 11.48
CA LEU A 487 7.70 -22.85 10.95
C LEU A 487 8.30 -22.76 9.53
N ARG A 488 7.57 -22.12 8.62
CA ARG A 488 8.00 -21.93 7.24
C ARG A 488 8.78 -20.64 7.08
N TYR A 489 9.85 -20.71 6.27
CA TYR A 489 10.69 -19.59 5.88
C TYR A 489 10.86 -19.59 4.37
N ARG A 490 11.00 -18.38 3.80
CA ARG A 490 11.47 -18.22 2.42
C ARG A 490 12.91 -17.72 2.45
N CYS A 491 13.72 -18.19 1.52
CA CYS A 491 15.07 -17.71 1.33
C CYS A 491 15.06 -16.49 0.41
N LYS A 492 15.56 -15.34 0.89
CA LYS A 492 15.59 -14.09 0.13
C LYS A 492 17.03 -13.61 -0.03
N TYR A 493 17.42 -13.30 -1.27
CA TYR A 493 18.73 -12.73 -1.55
C TYR A 493 18.73 -11.22 -1.34
N SER A 494 19.64 -10.72 -0.52
CA SER A 494 19.86 -9.30 -0.30
C SER A 494 20.98 -8.80 -1.20
N LYS A 495 20.66 -7.96 -2.18
CA LYS A 495 21.67 -7.30 -3.04
C LYS A 495 22.66 -6.47 -2.24
N ARG A 496 22.24 -5.91 -1.10
CA ARG A 496 23.07 -5.07 -0.23
C ARG A 496 24.13 -5.88 0.52
N THR A 497 23.74 -7.01 1.10
CA THR A 497 24.66 -7.87 1.87
C THR A 497 25.32 -8.94 1.00
N ARG A 498 24.84 -9.13 -0.24
CA ARG A 498 25.21 -10.21 -1.18
C ARG A 498 25.05 -11.61 -0.58
N ASN A 499 24.15 -11.75 0.38
CA ASN A 499 23.87 -13.00 1.08
C ASN A 499 22.38 -13.32 1.07
N PHE A 500 22.08 -14.61 1.20
CA PHE A 500 20.74 -15.09 1.45
C PHE A 500 20.41 -14.97 2.94
N HIS A 501 19.15 -14.62 3.26
CA HIS A 501 18.60 -14.63 4.61
C HIS A 501 17.25 -15.33 4.63
N ALA A 502 16.96 -15.99 5.73
CA ALA A 502 15.65 -16.59 5.96
C ALA A 502 14.68 -15.50 6.42
N GLU A 503 13.55 -15.36 5.72
CA GLU A 503 12.47 -14.47 6.07
C GLU A 503 11.23 -15.31 6.45
N PRO A 504 10.56 -15.06 7.58
CA PRO A 504 9.37 -15.80 7.96
C PRO A 504 8.29 -15.71 6.88
N LEU A 505 7.76 -16.86 6.45
CA LEU A 505 6.65 -16.92 5.53
C LEU A 505 5.35 -16.82 6.34
N ARG A 506 4.54 -15.79 6.10
CA ARG A 506 3.24 -15.65 6.76
C ARG A 506 2.18 -16.49 6.06
N GLU A 507 1.11 -16.81 6.79
CA GLU A 507 -0.06 -17.47 6.23
C GLU A 507 -0.62 -16.72 5.02
N ALA A 508 -1.31 -17.44 4.13
CA ALA A 508 -1.94 -16.85 2.96
C ALA A 508 -2.95 -15.76 3.38
N LYS A 509 -3.08 -14.72 2.56
CA LYS A 509 -4.09 -13.70 2.78
C LYS A 509 -5.48 -14.27 2.55
N SER A 510 -6.41 -14.00 3.46
CA SER A 510 -7.84 -14.25 3.28
C SER A 510 -8.57 -12.93 3.12
N TYR A 511 -9.65 -12.91 2.36
CA TYR A 511 -10.40 -11.70 2.04
C TYR A 511 -11.85 -11.77 2.51
N GLY A 512 -12.09 -12.42 3.67
CA GLY A 512 -13.43 -12.59 4.24
C GLY A 512 -14.21 -11.27 4.40
N TYR A 513 -13.51 -10.18 4.75
CA TYR A 513 -14.10 -8.85 4.87
C TYR A 513 -14.75 -8.34 3.57
N ILE A 514 -14.33 -8.82 2.39
CA ILE A 514 -14.94 -8.47 1.10
C ILE A 514 -16.38 -9.00 1.03
N ALA A 515 -16.61 -10.22 1.50
CA ALA A 515 -17.97 -10.79 1.51
C ALA A 515 -18.89 -10.00 2.44
N ASP A 516 -18.37 -9.58 3.62
CA ASP A 516 -19.12 -8.76 4.57
C ASP A 516 -19.46 -7.38 3.97
N LEU A 517 -18.47 -6.74 3.34
CA LEU A 517 -18.64 -5.47 2.66
C LEU A 517 -19.68 -5.55 1.54
N MET A 518 -19.62 -6.60 0.72
CA MET A 518 -20.61 -6.80 -0.35
C MET A 518 -22.03 -7.04 0.19
N ARG A 519 -22.16 -7.67 1.37
CA ARG A 519 -23.47 -7.82 2.05
C ARG A 519 -24.00 -6.47 2.53
N SER A 520 -23.15 -5.63 3.17
CA SER A 520 -23.53 -4.27 3.58
C SER A 520 -23.95 -3.39 2.40
N ILE A 521 -23.20 -3.45 1.27
CA ILE A 521 -23.55 -2.73 0.04
C ILE A 521 -24.92 -3.17 -0.50
N ALA A 522 -25.21 -4.48 -0.45
CA ALA A 522 -26.50 -5.00 -0.89
C ALA A 522 -27.65 -4.58 0.02
N ALA A 523 -27.43 -4.61 1.33
CA ALA A 523 -28.41 -4.15 2.31
C ALA A 523 -28.79 -2.68 2.07
N LEU A 524 -27.79 -1.79 1.97
CA LEU A 524 -28.01 -0.36 1.64
C LEU A 524 -28.74 -0.14 0.31
N ALA A 525 -28.59 -1.03 -0.65
CA ALA A 525 -29.31 -0.95 -1.93
C ALA A 525 -30.72 -1.56 -1.86
N SER A 526 -31.02 -2.28 -0.78
CA SER A 526 -32.34 -2.89 -0.52
C SER A 526 -33.21 -2.02 0.39
N ASP A 527 -32.61 -1.16 1.20
CA ASP A 527 -33.27 -0.09 1.98
C ASP A 527 -33.64 1.12 1.12
#